data_81bd43c65b83246cea05e00d31ed5231
#
_entry.id   81bd43c65b83246cea05e00d31ed5231
#
_cell.length_a   1.000
_cell.length_b   1.000
_cell.length_c   1.000
_cell.angle_alpha   90.00
_cell.angle_beta   90.00
_cell.angle_gamma   90.00
#
_symmetry.space_group_name_H-M   'P 1'
#
loop_
_entity.id
_entity.type
_entity.pdbx_description
1 polymer ?
#
loop_
_entity_poly.entity_id
_entity_poly.type
_entity_poly.pdbx_seq_one_letter_code
_entity_poly.pdbx_strand_id
1 'polypeptide(L)'
;MIKLWLIRHGKTEGNKLSRYIGTTDEPLCQEGTEFLHKMDYPKVQAVYVSPLKRCVQTAEILFPGEPVHIIEELAECDFGEFENKNYKELEGNPHYQEWIDSNGTLPFPGGESREGFKSRNLRGFDRVVSGCIRSHVAEAALVIHGGTIMNIMEEYADIPVSYTHLT
;
A
#
# COMPACT_ATOMS: atom_id res chain seq x y z
N MET A 1 -2.54 -21.71 12.43
CA MET A 1 -2.45 -20.22 12.57
C MET A 1 -1.49 -19.72 11.51
N ILE A 2 -1.84 -18.67 10.76
CA ILE A 2 -0.96 -18.04 9.76
C ILE A 2 -0.53 -16.70 10.34
N LYS A 3 0.75 -16.41 10.32
CA LYS A 3 1.31 -15.12 10.71
C LYS A 3 1.60 -14.30 9.45
N LEU A 4 1.06 -13.10 9.38
CA LEU A 4 1.24 -12.18 8.26
C LEU A 4 1.95 -10.91 8.69
N TRP A 5 3.01 -10.55 7.96
CA TRP A 5 3.75 -9.30 8.11
C TRP A 5 3.24 -8.31 7.06
N LEU A 6 2.53 -7.27 7.49
CA LEU A 6 2.10 -6.20 6.61
C LEU A 6 3.20 -5.14 6.57
N ILE A 7 3.86 -5.01 5.45
CA ILE A 7 5.03 -4.15 5.26
C ILE A 7 4.69 -3.06 4.26
N ARG A 8 4.80 -1.81 4.68
CA ARG A 8 4.70 -0.68 3.76
C ARG A 8 5.97 -0.57 2.93
N HIS A 9 5.83 -0.32 1.62
CA HIS A 9 6.96 -0.07 0.72
C HIS A 9 7.86 1.06 1.22
N GLY A 10 9.13 1.06 0.79
CA GLY A 10 10.09 2.12 1.08
C GLY A 10 9.72 3.46 0.46
N LYS A 11 10.42 4.51 0.86
CA LYS A 11 10.16 5.90 0.45
C LYS A 11 10.42 6.10 -1.06
N THR A 12 9.56 6.89 -1.69
CA THR A 12 9.68 7.36 -3.08
C THR A 12 9.88 8.87 -3.13
N GLU A 13 10.21 9.44 -4.29
CA GLU A 13 10.32 10.90 -4.44
C GLU A 13 8.96 11.59 -4.20
N GLY A 14 7.87 11.02 -4.68
CA GLY A 14 6.53 11.55 -4.42
C GLY A 14 6.17 11.56 -2.93
N ASN A 15 6.60 10.54 -2.16
CA ASN A 15 6.42 10.54 -0.72
C ASN A 15 7.17 11.69 -0.03
N LYS A 16 8.40 12.01 -0.47
CA LYS A 16 9.17 13.15 0.05
C LYS A 16 8.46 14.49 -0.19
N LEU A 17 7.75 14.59 -1.29
CA LEU A 17 6.98 15.77 -1.68
C LEU A 17 5.55 15.77 -1.13
N SER A 18 5.18 14.80 -0.31
CA SER A 18 3.82 14.62 0.24
C SER A 18 2.73 14.58 -0.84
N ARG A 19 3.03 13.98 -1.99
CA ARG A 19 2.10 13.82 -3.10
C ARG A 19 1.20 12.60 -2.91
N TYR A 20 0.00 12.65 -3.49
CA TYR A 20 -0.87 11.50 -3.65
C TYR A 20 -0.26 10.57 -4.70
N ILE A 21 0.34 9.48 -4.25
CA ILE A 21 0.98 8.49 -5.11
C ILE A 21 0.21 7.16 -5.01
N GLY A 22 -0.73 6.99 -5.91
CA GLY A 22 -1.58 5.80 -6.01
C GLY A 22 -1.17 4.94 -7.20
N THR A 23 -1.82 5.12 -8.33
CA THR A 23 -1.53 4.42 -9.60
C THR A 23 -0.23 4.87 -10.25
N THR A 24 0.29 6.04 -9.87
CA THR A 24 1.61 6.51 -10.31
C THR A 24 2.68 5.48 -9.95
N ASP A 25 3.28 4.85 -10.96
CA ASP A 25 4.23 3.74 -10.77
C ASP A 25 5.68 4.24 -10.70
N GLU A 26 6.00 4.97 -9.64
CA GLU A 26 7.35 5.47 -9.39
C GLU A 26 8.21 4.47 -8.58
N PRO A 27 9.53 4.45 -8.81
CA PRO A 27 10.46 3.61 -8.05
C PRO A 27 10.74 4.17 -6.65
N LEU A 28 11.43 3.37 -5.84
CA LEU A 28 12.04 3.85 -4.60
C LEU A 28 13.04 4.98 -4.89
N CYS A 29 13.09 5.97 -4.01
CA CYS A 29 14.18 6.95 -4.02
C CYS A 29 15.43 6.36 -3.35
N GLN A 30 16.59 7.03 -3.56
CA GLN A 30 17.84 6.60 -2.97
C GLN A 30 17.77 6.45 -1.45
N GLU A 31 17.21 7.43 -0.75
CA GLU A 31 17.04 7.42 0.70
C GLU A 31 16.18 6.23 1.16
N GLY A 32 15.09 5.93 0.42
CA GLY A 32 14.23 4.78 0.69
C GLY A 32 14.98 3.45 0.54
N THR A 33 15.75 3.30 -0.52
CA THR A 33 16.60 2.12 -0.76
C THR A 33 17.65 1.94 0.32
N GLU A 34 18.39 3.00 0.67
CA GLU A 34 19.42 2.98 1.71
C GLU A 34 18.86 2.63 3.09
N PHE A 35 17.64 3.13 3.39
CA PHE A 35 16.96 2.80 4.64
C PHE A 35 16.61 1.31 4.72
N LEU A 36 16.02 0.75 3.65
CA LEU A 36 15.64 -0.66 3.60
C LEU A 36 16.83 -1.61 3.77
N HIS A 37 18.00 -1.28 3.20
CA HIS A 37 19.22 -2.08 3.36
C HIS A 37 19.75 -2.16 4.80
N LYS A 38 19.31 -1.27 5.69
CA LYS A 38 19.67 -1.24 7.11
C LYS A 38 18.68 -1.98 7.99
N MET A 39 17.57 -2.47 7.42
CA MET A 39 16.51 -3.13 8.17
C MET A 39 16.69 -4.64 8.16
N ASP A 40 16.50 -5.25 9.30
CA ASP A 40 16.39 -6.69 9.43
C ASP A 40 14.92 -7.11 9.46
N TYR A 41 14.58 -8.04 8.60
CA TYR A 41 13.24 -8.60 8.52
C TYR A 41 13.26 -10.10 8.80
N PRO A 42 12.19 -10.65 9.38
CA PRO A 42 12.10 -12.08 9.65
C PRO A 42 12.13 -12.88 8.35
N LYS A 43 12.65 -14.09 8.41
CA LYS A 43 12.51 -15.04 7.32
C LYS A 43 11.06 -15.47 7.21
N VAL A 44 10.53 -15.49 6.00
CA VAL A 44 9.17 -15.89 5.69
C VAL A 44 9.17 -17.01 4.66
N GLN A 45 8.06 -17.74 4.55
CA GLN A 45 7.91 -18.85 3.61
C GLN A 45 7.32 -18.40 2.26
N ALA A 46 6.69 -17.22 2.23
CA ALA A 46 6.13 -16.63 1.02
C ALA A 46 6.13 -15.10 1.09
N VAL A 47 6.31 -14.45 -0.06
CA VAL A 47 6.27 -12.98 -0.20
C VAL A 47 5.22 -12.63 -1.23
N TYR A 48 4.21 -11.88 -0.82
CA TYR A 48 3.16 -11.33 -1.68
C TYR A 48 3.36 -9.83 -1.84
N VAL A 49 3.17 -9.31 -3.04
CA VAL A 49 3.46 -7.91 -3.33
C VAL A 49 2.36 -7.25 -4.16
N SER A 50 2.17 -5.95 -3.95
CA SER A 50 1.47 -5.08 -4.88
C SER A 50 2.23 -5.04 -6.23
N PRO A 51 1.56 -4.89 -7.37
CA PRO A 51 2.21 -4.84 -8.69
C PRO A 51 3.11 -3.62 -8.90
N LEU A 52 3.00 -2.59 -8.06
CA LEU A 52 3.71 -1.32 -8.25
C LEU A 52 5.20 -1.43 -7.90
N LYS A 53 6.06 -0.81 -8.72
CA LYS A 53 7.53 -0.89 -8.65
C LYS A 53 8.07 -0.71 -7.24
N ARG A 54 7.60 0.29 -6.50
CA ARG A 54 8.05 0.58 -5.13
C ARG A 54 7.85 -0.59 -4.17
N CYS A 55 6.78 -1.38 -4.36
CA CYS A 55 6.54 -2.59 -3.55
C CYS A 55 7.42 -3.75 -4.01
N VAL A 56 7.55 -3.97 -5.31
CA VAL A 56 8.41 -5.02 -5.87
C VAL A 56 9.87 -4.79 -5.47
N GLN A 57 10.40 -3.58 -5.64
CA GLN A 57 11.75 -3.21 -5.24
C GLN A 57 11.97 -3.35 -3.73
N THR A 58 10.98 -2.97 -2.92
CA THR A 58 11.05 -3.18 -1.47
C THR A 58 11.17 -4.67 -1.14
N ALA A 59 10.35 -5.52 -1.77
CA ALA A 59 10.41 -6.96 -1.55
C ALA A 59 11.75 -7.58 -1.98
N GLU A 60 12.30 -7.16 -3.11
CA GLU A 60 13.62 -7.61 -3.60
C GLU A 60 14.75 -7.27 -2.64
N ILE A 61 14.67 -6.10 -1.97
CA ILE A 61 15.67 -5.68 -0.99
C ILE A 61 15.54 -6.46 0.32
N LEU A 62 14.31 -6.60 0.83
CA LEU A 62 14.06 -7.23 2.14
C LEU A 62 14.13 -8.75 2.11
N PHE A 63 13.79 -9.36 0.98
CA PHE A 63 13.71 -10.81 0.79
C PHE A 63 14.49 -11.25 -0.45
N PRO A 64 15.81 -11.00 -0.50
CA PRO A 64 16.61 -11.26 -1.69
C PRO A 64 16.61 -12.75 -2.05
N GLY A 65 16.33 -13.04 -3.31
CA GLY A 65 16.28 -14.41 -3.84
C GLY A 65 14.98 -15.17 -3.57
N GLU A 66 14.05 -14.61 -2.79
CA GLU A 66 12.74 -15.22 -2.59
C GLU A 66 11.80 -14.92 -3.78
N PRO A 67 11.05 -15.90 -4.28
CA PRO A 67 10.05 -15.66 -5.30
C PRO A 67 8.92 -14.78 -4.74
N VAL A 68 8.52 -13.77 -5.50
CA VAL A 68 7.42 -12.90 -5.13
C VAL A 68 6.14 -13.26 -5.88
N HIS A 69 5.01 -13.22 -5.19
CA HIS A 69 3.67 -13.43 -5.74
C HIS A 69 2.97 -12.08 -5.90
N ILE A 70 2.78 -11.64 -7.14
CA ILE A 70 2.10 -10.37 -7.44
C ILE A 70 0.59 -10.55 -7.29
N ILE A 71 -0.04 -9.65 -6.53
CA ILE A 71 -1.49 -9.58 -6.32
C ILE A 71 -1.98 -8.21 -6.76
N GLU A 72 -2.60 -8.14 -7.94
CA GLU A 72 -3.05 -6.90 -8.57
C GLU A 72 -4.01 -6.09 -7.67
N GLU A 73 -4.90 -6.79 -6.96
CA GLU A 73 -5.89 -6.17 -6.08
C GLU A 73 -5.28 -5.44 -4.88
N LEU A 74 -4.00 -5.67 -4.56
CA LEU A 74 -3.28 -5.00 -3.47
C LEU A 74 -2.62 -3.67 -3.89
N ALA A 75 -2.85 -3.19 -5.11
CA ALA A 75 -2.40 -1.87 -5.54
C ALA A 75 -2.98 -0.76 -4.67
N GLU A 76 -2.27 0.40 -4.61
CA GLU A 76 -2.75 1.58 -3.89
C GLU A 76 -4.01 2.16 -4.54
N CYS A 77 -4.67 3.07 -3.86
CA CYS A 77 -5.84 3.79 -4.34
C CYS A 77 -5.53 4.55 -5.64
N ASP A 78 -6.47 4.55 -6.57
CA ASP A 78 -6.45 5.47 -7.71
C ASP A 78 -6.95 6.83 -7.23
N PHE A 79 -6.04 7.79 -7.10
CA PHE A 79 -6.34 9.16 -6.67
C PHE A 79 -6.85 10.05 -7.82
N GLY A 80 -7.03 9.51 -9.02
CA GLY A 80 -7.61 10.22 -10.16
C GLY A 80 -6.91 11.54 -10.45
N GLU A 81 -7.65 12.66 -10.45
CA GLU A 81 -7.11 13.99 -10.74
C GLU A 81 -6.07 14.47 -9.71
N PHE A 82 -6.00 13.86 -8.53
CA PHE A 82 -5.04 14.24 -7.49
C PHE A 82 -3.72 13.49 -7.61
N GLU A 83 -3.63 12.48 -8.50
CA GLU A 83 -2.39 11.71 -8.72
C GLU A 83 -1.19 12.61 -8.95
N ASN A 84 -0.10 12.28 -8.26
CA ASN A 84 1.20 12.96 -8.35
C ASN A 84 1.17 14.47 -8.04
N LYS A 85 0.23 14.90 -7.20
CA LYS A 85 0.11 16.27 -6.70
C LYS A 85 0.02 16.26 -5.19
N ASN A 86 0.51 17.31 -4.56
CA ASN A 86 0.34 17.55 -3.12
C ASN A 86 -0.73 18.61 -2.86
N TYR A 87 -1.04 18.83 -1.59
CA TYR A 87 -2.08 19.78 -1.17
C TYR A 87 -1.82 21.22 -1.65
N LYS A 88 -0.53 21.64 -1.78
CA LYS A 88 -0.18 22.96 -2.30
C LYS A 88 -0.42 23.06 -3.80
N GLU A 89 -0.10 22.01 -4.54
CA GLU A 89 -0.33 21.94 -5.99
C GLU A 89 -1.81 21.82 -6.34
N LEU A 90 -2.62 21.37 -5.38
CA LEU A 90 -4.09 21.26 -5.49
C LEU A 90 -4.83 22.49 -4.93
N GLU A 91 -4.13 23.45 -4.36
CA GLU A 91 -4.72 24.69 -3.86
C GLU A 91 -5.46 25.42 -4.98
N GLY A 92 -6.70 25.84 -4.70
CA GLY A 92 -7.56 26.49 -5.69
C GLY A 92 -8.27 25.55 -6.69
N ASN A 93 -8.00 24.23 -6.62
CA ASN A 93 -8.75 23.26 -7.41
C ASN A 93 -10.15 23.06 -6.79
N PRO A 94 -11.25 23.33 -7.50
CA PRO A 94 -12.60 23.21 -6.95
C PRO A 94 -12.97 21.77 -6.55
N HIS A 95 -12.55 20.78 -7.30
CA HIS A 95 -12.79 19.36 -6.96
C HIS A 95 -12.04 18.95 -5.69
N TYR A 96 -10.82 19.48 -5.49
CA TYR A 96 -10.08 19.23 -4.27
C TYR A 96 -10.75 19.87 -3.06
N GLN A 97 -11.24 21.11 -3.19
CA GLN A 97 -11.96 21.79 -2.13
C GLN A 97 -13.26 21.04 -1.75
N GLU A 98 -14.02 20.60 -2.75
CA GLU A 98 -15.24 19.82 -2.54
C GLU A 98 -14.94 18.48 -1.82
N TRP A 99 -13.85 17.82 -2.21
CA TRP A 99 -13.40 16.59 -1.56
C TRP A 99 -13.01 16.83 -0.09
N ILE A 100 -12.26 17.92 0.20
CA ILE A 100 -11.91 18.33 1.56
C ILE A 100 -13.16 18.64 2.38
N ASP A 101 -14.10 19.40 1.84
CA ASP A 101 -15.36 19.79 2.52
C ASP A 101 -16.23 18.58 2.85
N SER A 102 -16.11 17.51 2.08
CA SER A 102 -16.75 16.22 2.35
C SER A 102 -16.05 15.39 3.44
N ASN A 103 -14.95 15.87 4.03
CA ASN A 103 -14.05 15.09 4.88
C ASN A 103 -13.52 13.80 4.21
N GLY A 104 -13.27 13.85 2.91
CA GLY A 104 -12.77 12.71 2.13
C GLY A 104 -13.78 11.58 1.95
N THR A 105 -15.08 11.85 2.07
CA THR A 105 -16.13 10.84 1.85
C THR A 105 -16.51 10.70 0.38
N LEU A 106 -16.30 11.74 -0.42
CA LEU A 106 -16.52 11.66 -1.86
C LEU A 106 -15.44 10.79 -2.54
N PRO A 107 -15.78 10.13 -3.66
CA PRO A 107 -14.79 9.48 -4.51
C PRO A 107 -13.73 10.48 -4.98
N PHE A 108 -12.52 10.01 -5.25
CA PHE A 108 -11.51 10.82 -5.92
C PHE A 108 -11.99 11.13 -7.34
N PRO A 109 -11.98 12.41 -7.77
CA PRO A 109 -12.41 12.77 -9.12
C PRO A 109 -11.64 12.00 -10.20
N GLY A 110 -12.33 11.22 -11.02
CA GLY A 110 -11.70 10.35 -12.02
C GLY A 110 -10.93 9.14 -11.46
N GLY A 111 -11.05 8.87 -10.17
CA GLY A 111 -10.38 7.77 -9.47
C GLY A 111 -11.34 6.85 -8.72
N GLU A 112 -10.85 6.19 -7.68
CA GLU A 112 -11.63 5.23 -6.88
C GLU A 112 -12.46 5.90 -5.77
N SER A 113 -13.56 5.25 -5.40
CA SER A 113 -14.23 5.49 -4.12
C SER A 113 -13.50 4.76 -2.99
N ARG A 114 -13.69 5.23 -1.76
CA ARG A 114 -13.16 4.57 -0.56
C ARG A 114 -13.64 3.12 -0.44
N GLU A 115 -14.93 2.88 -0.70
CA GLU A 115 -15.54 1.55 -0.64
C GLU A 115 -15.01 0.63 -1.74
N GLY A 116 -14.83 1.15 -2.95
CA GLY A 116 -14.29 0.39 -4.08
C GLY A 116 -12.85 -0.04 -3.82
N PHE A 117 -12.01 0.89 -3.35
CA PHE A 117 -10.64 0.62 -2.95
C PHE A 117 -10.56 -0.43 -1.84
N LYS A 118 -11.32 -0.25 -0.74
CA LYS A 118 -11.38 -1.23 0.36
C LYS A 118 -11.81 -2.60 -0.13
N SER A 119 -12.91 -2.68 -0.87
CA SER A 119 -13.44 -3.95 -1.41
C SER A 119 -12.42 -4.67 -2.30
N ARG A 120 -11.70 -3.94 -3.15
CA ARG A 120 -10.64 -4.48 -4.00
C ARG A 120 -9.49 -5.05 -3.17
N ASN A 121 -8.99 -4.30 -2.18
CA ASN A 121 -7.91 -4.75 -1.31
C ASN A 121 -8.29 -6.00 -0.50
N LEU A 122 -9.52 -6.08 0.03
CA LEU A 122 -9.98 -7.24 0.79
C LEU A 122 -10.03 -8.51 -0.08
N ARG A 123 -10.48 -8.40 -1.34
CA ARG A 123 -10.40 -9.53 -2.28
C ARG A 123 -8.95 -9.99 -2.51
N GLY A 124 -8.01 -9.04 -2.64
CA GLY A 124 -6.58 -9.35 -2.75
C GLY A 124 -6.04 -10.05 -1.50
N PHE A 125 -6.42 -9.58 -0.33
CA PHE A 125 -6.04 -10.17 0.94
C PHE A 125 -6.59 -11.60 1.09
N ASP A 126 -7.84 -11.84 0.72
CA ASP A 126 -8.45 -13.19 0.73
C ASP A 126 -7.71 -14.16 -0.21
N ARG A 127 -7.21 -13.67 -1.36
CA ARG A 127 -6.34 -14.46 -2.25
C ARG A 127 -5.03 -14.84 -1.59
N VAL A 128 -4.41 -13.94 -0.84
CA VAL A 128 -3.19 -14.21 -0.07
C VAL A 128 -3.45 -15.28 0.99
N VAL A 129 -4.47 -15.10 1.82
CA VAL A 129 -4.82 -16.06 2.87
C VAL A 129 -5.12 -17.44 2.29
N SER A 130 -5.92 -17.50 1.23
CA SER A 130 -6.24 -18.75 0.54
C SER A 130 -4.99 -19.40 -0.07
N GLY A 131 -4.06 -18.61 -0.61
CA GLY A 131 -2.77 -19.07 -1.11
C GLY A 131 -1.91 -19.69 -0.01
N CYS A 132 -1.81 -19.03 1.13
CA CYS A 132 -1.09 -19.54 2.30
C CYS A 132 -1.68 -20.87 2.81
N ILE A 133 -3.01 -20.97 2.87
CA ILE A 133 -3.69 -22.21 3.30
C ILE A 133 -3.37 -23.36 2.34
N ARG A 134 -3.55 -23.17 1.03
CA ARG A 134 -3.31 -24.21 0.01
C ARG A 134 -1.85 -24.69 -0.01
N SER A 135 -0.90 -23.77 0.22
CA SER A 135 0.53 -24.07 0.18
C SER A 135 1.13 -24.41 1.55
N HIS A 136 0.30 -24.54 2.59
CA HIS A 136 0.73 -24.80 3.96
C HIS A 136 1.76 -23.80 4.49
N VAL A 137 1.64 -22.51 4.09
CA VAL A 137 2.49 -21.42 4.55
C VAL A 137 2.00 -20.94 5.92
N ALA A 138 2.88 -21.00 6.90
CA ALA A 138 2.58 -20.56 8.27
C ALA A 138 3.00 -19.11 8.53
N GLU A 139 3.94 -18.57 7.76
CA GLU A 139 4.46 -17.20 7.90
C GLU A 139 4.75 -16.59 6.53
N ALA A 140 4.11 -15.46 6.24
CA ALA A 140 4.27 -14.74 4.97
C ALA A 140 4.40 -13.24 5.16
N ALA A 141 5.05 -12.56 4.20
CA ALA A 141 5.11 -11.12 4.11
C ALA A 141 4.21 -10.58 2.99
N LEU A 142 3.56 -9.46 3.23
CA LEU A 142 2.84 -8.67 2.25
C LEU A 142 3.52 -7.31 2.15
N VAL A 143 4.12 -7.00 1.00
CA VAL A 143 4.74 -5.70 0.73
C VAL A 143 3.76 -4.86 -0.08
N ILE A 144 3.15 -3.90 0.58
CA ILE A 144 1.96 -3.18 0.11
C ILE A 144 2.03 -1.69 0.46
N HIS A 145 0.90 -1.00 0.43
CA HIS A 145 0.77 0.44 0.61
C HIS A 145 0.11 0.79 1.93
N GLY A 146 0.29 2.04 2.37
CA GLY A 146 -0.31 2.54 3.60
C GLY A 146 -1.84 2.42 3.60
N GLY A 147 -2.50 2.84 2.52
CA GLY A 147 -3.95 2.72 2.39
C GLY A 147 -4.44 1.27 2.38
N THR A 148 -3.71 0.39 1.70
CA THR A 148 -4.00 -1.05 1.68
C THR A 148 -3.90 -1.68 3.08
N ILE A 149 -2.84 -1.34 3.84
CA ILE A 149 -2.68 -1.81 5.23
C ILE A 149 -3.86 -1.34 6.08
N MET A 150 -4.24 -0.07 5.96
CA MET A 150 -5.37 0.48 6.72
C MET A 150 -6.68 -0.24 6.42
N ASN A 151 -6.98 -0.52 5.16
CA ASN A 151 -8.18 -1.26 4.77
C ASN A 151 -8.23 -2.67 5.37
N ILE A 152 -7.10 -3.38 5.36
CA ILE A 152 -6.99 -4.72 5.95
C ILE A 152 -7.15 -4.65 7.48
N MET A 153 -6.48 -3.71 8.12
CA MET A 153 -6.54 -3.55 9.58
C MET A 153 -7.92 -3.12 10.06
N GLU A 154 -8.60 -2.23 9.34
CA GLU A 154 -9.96 -1.81 9.66
C GLU A 154 -10.95 -2.98 9.65
N GLU A 155 -10.75 -3.96 8.77
CA GLU A 155 -11.64 -5.11 8.64
C GLU A 155 -11.34 -6.24 9.63
N TYR A 156 -10.06 -6.51 9.89
CA TYR A 156 -9.66 -7.72 10.60
C TYR A 156 -9.01 -7.48 11.97
N ALA A 157 -8.71 -6.24 12.34
CA ALA A 157 -8.15 -5.94 13.64
C ALA A 157 -9.23 -5.46 14.62
N ASP A 158 -9.27 -6.06 15.81
CA ASP A 158 -10.14 -5.65 16.93
C ASP A 158 -9.64 -4.36 17.62
N ILE A 159 -8.84 -3.55 16.94
CA ILE A 159 -8.29 -2.30 17.47
C ILE A 159 -8.80 -1.14 16.62
N PRO A 160 -9.29 -0.04 17.24
CA PRO A 160 -9.58 1.17 16.49
C PRO A 160 -8.32 1.60 15.75
N VAL A 161 -8.35 1.55 14.43
CA VAL A 161 -7.26 2.09 13.60
C VAL A 161 -7.34 3.62 13.70
N SER A 162 -6.75 4.18 14.74
CA SER A 162 -6.41 5.59 14.72
C SER A 162 -5.27 5.77 13.72
N TYR A 163 -5.31 6.85 12.94
CA TYR A 163 -4.24 7.25 12.00
C TYR A 163 -2.92 7.52 12.75
N THR A 164 -2.35 6.50 13.36
CA THR A 164 -1.04 6.55 13.95
C THR A 164 -0.03 6.31 12.85
N HIS A 165 0.68 7.34 12.55
CA HIS A 165 1.85 7.43 11.70
C HIS A 165 2.50 6.08 11.40
N LEU A 166 2.21 5.55 10.21
CA LEU A 166 3.03 4.55 9.56
C LEU A 166 4.30 5.28 9.06
N THR A 167 5.21 5.49 9.96
CA THR A 167 6.55 5.96 9.62
C THR A 167 7.37 4.82 9.03
#